data_82a1f48a8bfb3120c9c52d0270149a40
#
_entry.id   82a1f48a8bfb3120c9c52d0270149a40
#
_cell.length_a   1.000
_cell.length_b   1.000
_cell.length_c   1.000
_cell.angle_alpha   90.00
_cell.angle_beta   90.00
_cell.angle_gamma   90.00
#
_symmetry.space_group_name_H-M   'P 1'
#
loop_
_entity.id
_entity.type
_entity.pdbx_description
1 polymer ?
#
loop_
_entity_poly.entity_id
_entity_poly.type
_entity_poly.pdbx_seq_one_letter_code
_entity_poly.pdbx_strand_id
1 'polypeptide(L)'
;MKRFLLNLLAVVVVAVAFSRCAGVSSLLKEGKPDEIYAKALEYYHKKKFNRASTLFEGVQRIYLGTTREDSITFYNAHCKFLSHDYETAATLFDDFRRRFGRSVFVEDAEGMYAECYYRMSPAAERDQTTTSKAIIAINEFISRYPESDKIDYFRELNDELTLRLHKKAYLNAYTYYKIGRYKSAIVALRNALRTYPESNYREELMFLIVDSNYRLASNSVASKQTDRYLAMLDSALSFGEEFPESKHIKEVNRMMDEARKYLDRSKKTEDNNIE
;
A
#
# COMPACT_ATOMS: atom_id res chain seq x y z
N MET A 1 -48.98 0.31 -26.26
CA MET A 1 -47.85 0.42 -27.20
C MET A 1 -46.49 0.62 -26.50
N LYS A 2 -46.27 1.61 -25.60
CA LYS A 2 -44.97 1.84 -24.94
C LYS A 2 -44.43 0.62 -24.14
N ARG A 3 -45.25 -0.08 -23.36
CA ARG A 3 -44.84 -1.28 -22.63
C ARG A 3 -44.46 -2.46 -23.53
N PHE A 4 -45.15 -2.62 -24.67
CA PHE A 4 -44.81 -3.66 -25.64
C PHE A 4 -43.48 -3.40 -26.32
N LEU A 5 -43.19 -2.12 -26.68
CA LEU A 5 -41.89 -1.71 -27.25
C LEU A 5 -40.75 -1.90 -26.22
N LEU A 6 -41.02 -1.60 -24.95
CA LEU A 6 -40.01 -1.75 -23.88
C LEU A 6 -39.65 -3.22 -23.66
N ASN A 7 -40.68 -4.11 -23.66
CA ASN A 7 -40.45 -5.55 -23.51
C ASN A 7 -39.76 -6.14 -24.74
N LEU A 8 -40.10 -5.67 -25.98
CA LEU A 8 -39.43 -6.10 -27.19
C LEU A 8 -37.95 -5.65 -27.19
N LEU A 9 -37.65 -4.41 -26.74
CA LEU A 9 -36.30 -3.89 -26.61
C LEU A 9 -35.49 -4.71 -25.57
N ALA A 10 -36.11 -5.06 -24.44
CA ALA A 10 -35.49 -5.90 -23.43
C ALA A 10 -35.14 -7.30 -23.95
N VAL A 11 -36.04 -7.93 -24.70
CA VAL A 11 -35.80 -9.24 -25.32
C VAL A 11 -34.71 -9.16 -26.40
N VAL A 12 -34.65 -8.11 -27.19
CA VAL A 12 -33.56 -7.90 -28.16
C VAL A 12 -32.22 -7.69 -27.49
N VAL A 13 -32.17 -6.91 -26.40
CA VAL A 13 -30.93 -6.69 -25.62
C VAL A 13 -30.43 -8.00 -24.99
N VAL A 14 -31.37 -8.81 -24.44
CA VAL A 14 -31.04 -10.13 -23.89
C VAL A 14 -30.55 -11.09 -24.99
N ALA A 15 -31.21 -11.15 -26.14
CA ALA A 15 -30.83 -11.99 -27.27
C ALA A 15 -29.44 -11.62 -27.83
N VAL A 16 -29.12 -10.31 -27.91
CA VAL A 16 -27.78 -9.82 -28.33
C VAL A 16 -26.72 -10.14 -27.31
N ALA A 17 -27.04 -10.18 -26.01
CA ALA A 17 -26.10 -10.59 -24.97
C ALA A 17 -25.76 -12.09 -25.05
N PHE A 18 -26.73 -12.95 -25.32
CA PHE A 18 -26.52 -14.40 -25.46
C PHE A 18 -25.79 -14.78 -26.77
N SER A 19 -26.01 -14.08 -27.88
CA SER A 19 -25.29 -14.37 -29.14
C SER A 19 -23.80 -14.00 -29.09
N ARG A 20 -23.38 -13.14 -28.15
CA ARG A 20 -21.96 -12.77 -27.96
C ARG A 20 -21.11 -13.84 -27.25
N CYS A 21 -21.73 -14.74 -26.47
CA CYS A 21 -21.01 -15.84 -25.81
C CYS A 21 -20.96 -17.12 -26.66
N ALA A 22 -21.89 -17.30 -27.56
CA ALA A 22 -21.99 -18.51 -28.42
C ALA A 22 -20.72 -18.77 -29.25
N GLY A 23 -20.07 -17.71 -29.77
CA GLY A 23 -18.91 -17.87 -30.64
C GLY A 23 -17.63 -18.39 -29.92
N VAL A 24 -17.42 -18.05 -28.64
CA VAL A 24 -16.26 -18.55 -27.85
C VAL A 24 -16.47 -20.02 -27.49
N SER A 25 -17.67 -20.38 -27.03
CA SER A 25 -18.00 -21.75 -26.61
C SER A 25 -17.98 -22.75 -27.79
N SER A 26 -18.46 -22.34 -28.98
CA SER A 26 -18.41 -23.19 -30.15
C SER A 26 -16.97 -23.41 -30.65
N LEU A 27 -16.16 -22.34 -30.63
CA LEU A 27 -14.75 -22.44 -31.01
C LEU A 27 -13.97 -23.35 -30.07
N LEU A 28 -14.24 -23.31 -28.75
CA LEU A 28 -13.59 -24.19 -27.76
C LEU A 28 -13.99 -25.67 -27.92
N LYS A 29 -15.18 -25.97 -28.46
CA LYS A 29 -15.66 -27.34 -28.68
C LYS A 29 -15.20 -27.95 -29.99
N GLU A 30 -15.14 -27.15 -31.05
CA GLU A 30 -15.01 -27.61 -32.42
C GLU A 30 -13.75 -27.10 -33.14
N GLY A 31 -13.10 -26.06 -32.55
CA GLY A 31 -11.93 -25.43 -33.16
C GLY A 31 -10.65 -26.22 -32.95
N LYS A 32 -9.73 -26.09 -33.89
CA LYS A 32 -8.36 -26.62 -33.73
C LYS A 32 -7.57 -25.74 -32.73
N PRO A 33 -6.64 -26.31 -31.96
CA PRO A 33 -5.85 -25.57 -30.98
C PRO A 33 -5.19 -24.29 -31.52
N ASP A 34 -4.60 -24.37 -32.72
CA ASP A 34 -3.95 -23.22 -33.35
C ASP A 34 -4.94 -22.13 -33.77
N GLU A 35 -6.17 -22.48 -34.17
CA GLU A 35 -7.24 -21.54 -34.50
C GLU A 35 -7.74 -20.84 -33.22
N ILE A 36 -7.87 -21.59 -32.11
CA ILE A 36 -8.27 -21.04 -30.81
C ILE A 36 -7.20 -20.06 -30.29
N TYR A 37 -5.92 -20.43 -30.37
CA TYR A 37 -4.81 -19.58 -29.99
C TYR A 37 -4.76 -18.29 -30.84
N ALA A 38 -4.87 -18.39 -32.16
CA ALA A 38 -4.89 -17.24 -33.05
C ALA A 38 -6.07 -16.30 -32.73
N LYS A 39 -7.23 -16.88 -32.42
CA LYS A 39 -8.43 -16.10 -32.04
C LYS A 39 -8.29 -15.46 -30.67
N ALA A 40 -7.59 -16.10 -29.72
CA ALA A 40 -7.27 -15.53 -28.43
C ALA A 40 -6.40 -14.27 -28.59
N LEU A 41 -5.35 -14.31 -29.40
CA LEU A 41 -4.52 -13.16 -29.73
C LEU A 41 -5.33 -12.05 -30.43
N GLU A 42 -6.21 -12.41 -31.39
CA GLU A 42 -7.10 -11.43 -32.03
C GLU A 42 -7.97 -10.69 -31.00
N TYR A 43 -8.57 -11.42 -30.06
CA TYR A 43 -9.37 -10.80 -28.99
C TYR A 43 -8.52 -9.97 -28.04
N TYR A 44 -7.30 -10.38 -27.72
CA TYR A 44 -6.35 -9.62 -26.92
C TYR A 44 -6.04 -8.26 -27.59
N HIS A 45 -5.67 -8.25 -28.88
CA HIS A 45 -5.42 -7.00 -29.61
C HIS A 45 -6.66 -6.12 -29.78
N LYS A 46 -7.85 -6.72 -29.84
CA LYS A 46 -9.13 -6.00 -29.81
C LYS A 46 -9.58 -5.57 -28.40
N LYS A 47 -8.71 -5.67 -27.39
CA LYS A 47 -9.00 -5.34 -25.98
C LYS A 47 -10.21 -6.09 -25.41
N LYS A 48 -10.52 -7.29 -25.92
CA LYS A 48 -11.60 -8.16 -25.42
C LYS A 48 -11.01 -9.19 -24.45
N PHE A 49 -10.38 -8.71 -23.38
CA PHE A 49 -9.50 -9.46 -22.50
C PHE A 49 -10.17 -10.70 -21.87
N ASN A 50 -11.41 -10.58 -21.39
CA ASN A 50 -12.13 -11.72 -20.81
C ASN A 50 -12.34 -12.85 -21.83
N ARG A 51 -12.61 -12.53 -23.11
CA ARG A 51 -12.75 -13.55 -24.16
C ARG A 51 -11.40 -14.15 -24.53
N ALA A 52 -10.36 -13.33 -24.60
CA ALA A 52 -9.02 -13.80 -24.87
C ALA A 52 -8.55 -14.77 -23.77
N SER A 53 -8.72 -14.39 -22.48
CA SER A 53 -8.39 -15.25 -21.33
C SER A 53 -9.12 -16.59 -21.38
N THR A 54 -10.43 -16.60 -21.66
CA THR A 54 -11.20 -17.85 -21.79
C THR A 54 -10.64 -18.78 -22.86
N LEU A 55 -10.19 -18.23 -24.00
CA LEU A 55 -9.58 -19.03 -25.07
C LEU A 55 -8.17 -19.50 -24.70
N PHE A 56 -7.36 -18.64 -24.09
CA PHE A 56 -6.03 -19.06 -23.61
C PHE A 56 -6.13 -20.19 -22.57
N GLU A 57 -7.03 -20.08 -21.60
CA GLU A 57 -7.32 -21.13 -20.61
C GLU A 57 -7.77 -22.43 -21.29
N GLY A 58 -8.60 -22.35 -22.33
CA GLY A 58 -9.10 -23.51 -23.07
C GLY A 58 -8.03 -24.29 -23.79
N VAL A 59 -6.96 -23.64 -24.27
CA VAL A 59 -5.86 -24.32 -24.97
C VAL A 59 -4.65 -24.64 -24.13
N GLN A 60 -4.55 -24.08 -22.93
CA GLN A 60 -3.35 -24.17 -22.08
C GLN A 60 -2.88 -25.61 -21.89
N ARG A 61 -3.80 -26.55 -21.61
CA ARG A 61 -3.46 -27.96 -21.40
C ARG A 61 -2.88 -28.66 -22.63
N ILE A 62 -3.28 -28.22 -23.82
CA ILE A 62 -2.86 -28.81 -25.08
C ILE A 62 -1.42 -28.42 -25.39
N TYR A 63 -1.00 -27.23 -25.00
CA TYR A 63 0.33 -26.69 -25.27
C TYR A 63 1.33 -26.90 -24.13
N LEU A 64 1.00 -27.72 -23.10
CA LEU A 64 1.93 -28.07 -22.02
C LEU A 64 3.21 -28.69 -22.59
N GLY A 65 4.37 -28.20 -22.16
CA GLY A 65 5.69 -28.66 -22.59
C GLY A 65 6.09 -28.23 -24.01
N THR A 66 5.28 -27.42 -24.68
CA THR A 66 5.62 -26.86 -26.00
C THR A 66 6.23 -25.45 -25.89
N THR A 67 6.83 -24.98 -26.99
CA THR A 67 7.40 -23.62 -27.10
C THR A 67 6.36 -22.50 -27.03
N ARG A 68 5.06 -22.82 -26.99
CA ARG A 68 3.96 -21.83 -26.87
C ARG A 68 3.37 -21.74 -25.46
N GLU A 69 3.77 -22.64 -24.57
CA GLU A 69 3.20 -22.70 -23.23
C GLU A 69 3.45 -21.39 -22.46
N ASP A 70 4.64 -20.82 -22.56
CA ASP A 70 5.00 -19.58 -21.90
C ASP A 70 4.17 -18.39 -22.42
N SER A 71 4.05 -18.23 -23.75
CA SER A 71 3.27 -17.13 -24.31
C SER A 71 1.78 -17.22 -23.96
N ILE A 72 1.20 -18.43 -23.97
CA ILE A 72 -0.21 -18.66 -23.58
C ILE A 72 -0.42 -18.27 -22.10
N THR A 73 0.49 -18.72 -21.24
CA THR A 73 0.42 -18.44 -19.80
C THR A 73 0.60 -16.96 -19.52
N PHE A 74 1.56 -16.30 -20.18
CA PHE A 74 1.79 -14.87 -20.05
C PHE A 74 0.58 -14.03 -20.50
N TYR A 75 0.07 -14.28 -21.73
CA TYR A 75 -1.06 -13.53 -22.26
C TYR A 75 -2.35 -13.76 -21.45
N ASN A 76 -2.55 -14.95 -20.91
CA ASN A 76 -3.67 -15.20 -20.00
C ASN A 76 -3.58 -14.36 -18.74
N ALA A 77 -2.40 -14.37 -18.06
CA ALA A 77 -2.14 -13.54 -16.90
C ALA A 77 -2.34 -12.03 -17.20
N HIS A 78 -1.82 -11.59 -18.35
CA HIS A 78 -1.94 -10.20 -18.79
C HIS A 78 -3.40 -9.81 -19.12
N CYS A 79 -4.21 -10.72 -19.66
CA CYS A 79 -5.64 -10.51 -19.83
C CYS A 79 -6.36 -10.28 -18.48
N LYS A 80 -6.01 -11.04 -17.45
CA LYS A 80 -6.57 -10.85 -16.09
C LYS A 80 -6.19 -9.47 -15.54
N PHE A 81 -4.92 -9.08 -15.67
CA PHE A 81 -4.47 -7.74 -15.27
C PHE A 81 -5.24 -6.62 -15.98
N LEU A 82 -5.36 -6.69 -17.31
CA LEU A 82 -6.07 -5.70 -18.13
C LEU A 82 -7.59 -5.71 -17.93
N SER A 83 -8.12 -6.77 -17.32
CA SER A 83 -9.50 -6.85 -16.85
C SER A 83 -9.69 -6.38 -15.40
N HIS A 84 -8.64 -5.85 -14.76
CA HIS A 84 -8.61 -5.41 -13.35
C HIS A 84 -8.77 -6.54 -12.33
N ASP A 85 -8.62 -7.80 -12.75
CA ASP A 85 -8.55 -8.96 -11.84
C ASP A 85 -7.11 -9.16 -11.36
N TYR A 86 -6.64 -8.20 -10.53
CA TYR A 86 -5.25 -8.13 -10.12
C TYR A 86 -4.83 -9.29 -9.20
N GLU A 87 -5.76 -9.85 -8.42
CA GLU A 87 -5.47 -10.98 -7.54
C GLU A 87 -5.17 -12.26 -8.33
N THR A 88 -6.03 -12.58 -9.31
CA THR A 88 -5.80 -13.70 -10.21
C THR A 88 -4.55 -13.47 -11.08
N ALA A 89 -4.38 -12.24 -11.59
CA ALA A 89 -3.20 -11.90 -12.39
C ALA A 89 -1.90 -12.08 -11.59
N ALA A 90 -1.85 -11.61 -10.33
CA ALA A 90 -0.68 -11.78 -9.46
C ALA A 90 -0.33 -13.26 -9.26
N THR A 91 -1.35 -14.11 -9.04
CA THR A 91 -1.15 -15.55 -8.88
C THR A 91 -0.58 -16.19 -10.16
N LEU A 92 -1.12 -15.81 -11.31
CA LEU A 92 -0.67 -16.34 -12.60
C LEU A 92 0.74 -15.85 -12.97
N PHE A 93 1.08 -14.58 -12.70
CA PHE A 93 2.43 -14.07 -12.91
C PHE A 93 3.45 -14.68 -11.94
N ASP A 94 3.05 -14.97 -10.69
CA ASP A 94 3.90 -15.66 -9.73
C ASP A 94 4.20 -17.11 -10.19
N ASP A 95 3.20 -17.84 -10.70
CA ASP A 95 3.39 -19.16 -11.33
C ASP A 95 4.29 -19.06 -12.57
N PHE A 96 4.06 -18.04 -13.41
CA PHE A 96 4.85 -17.82 -14.62
C PHE A 96 6.34 -17.64 -14.30
N ARG A 97 6.70 -16.71 -13.40
CA ARG A 97 8.10 -16.41 -13.06
C ARG A 97 8.84 -17.60 -12.45
N ARG A 98 8.13 -18.50 -11.77
CA ARG A 98 8.71 -19.73 -11.20
C ARG A 98 8.94 -20.81 -12.25
N ARG A 99 8.06 -20.93 -13.23
CA ARG A 99 8.10 -22.01 -14.23
C ARG A 99 8.93 -21.64 -15.45
N PHE A 100 8.90 -20.38 -15.85
CA PHE A 100 9.46 -19.91 -17.12
C PHE A 100 10.58 -18.88 -16.93
N GLY A 101 11.50 -19.13 -16.00
CA GLY A 101 12.60 -18.21 -15.67
C GLY A 101 13.58 -17.89 -16.81
N ARG A 102 13.45 -18.57 -17.98
CA ARG A 102 14.25 -18.31 -19.19
C ARG A 102 13.42 -17.79 -20.36
N SER A 103 12.12 -17.55 -20.15
CA SER A 103 11.24 -16.98 -21.17
C SER A 103 11.60 -15.52 -21.45
N VAL A 104 11.38 -15.10 -22.69
CA VAL A 104 11.51 -13.69 -23.09
C VAL A 104 10.51 -12.78 -22.35
N PHE A 105 9.46 -13.35 -21.77
CA PHE A 105 8.43 -12.64 -21.02
C PHE A 105 8.72 -12.55 -19.50
N VAL A 106 9.82 -13.14 -19.01
CA VAL A 106 10.03 -13.27 -17.55
C VAL A 106 10.17 -11.91 -16.86
N GLU A 107 10.91 -10.98 -17.45
CA GLU A 107 11.06 -9.62 -16.92
C GLU A 107 9.71 -8.90 -16.87
N ASP A 108 8.94 -8.97 -17.97
CA ASP A 108 7.59 -8.38 -18.00
C ASP A 108 6.67 -9.01 -16.94
N ALA A 109 6.73 -10.34 -16.80
CA ALA A 109 5.90 -11.04 -15.81
C ALA A 109 6.24 -10.66 -14.36
N GLU A 110 7.52 -10.47 -14.05
CA GLU A 110 7.95 -10.00 -12.73
C GLU A 110 7.54 -8.56 -12.46
N GLY A 111 7.68 -7.68 -13.45
CA GLY A 111 7.17 -6.31 -13.35
C GLY A 111 5.65 -6.29 -13.18
N MET A 112 4.90 -7.07 -13.96
CA MET A 112 3.45 -7.17 -13.84
C MET A 112 3.00 -7.76 -12.50
N TYR A 113 3.76 -8.72 -11.94
CA TYR A 113 3.52 -9.24 -10.60
C TYR A 113 3.60 -8.13 -9.53
N ALA A 114 4.66 -7.33 -9.58
CA ALA A 114 4.83 -6.19 -8.68
C ALA A 114 3.71 -5.16 -8.85
N GLU A 115 3.34 -4.85 -10.10
CA GLU A 115 2.28 -3.89 -10.40
C GLU A 115 0.89 -4.38 -9.96
N CYS A 116 0.61 -5.68 -10.00
CA CYS A 116 -0.63 -6.22 -9.44
C CYS A 116 -0.79 -5.85 -7.95
N TYR A 117 0.26 -6.05 -7.14
CA TYR A 117 0.23 -5.67 -5.72
C TYR A 117 0.15 -4.17 -5.50
N TYR A 118 0.83 -3.38 -6.34
CA TYR A 118 0.67 -1.93 -6.32
C TYR A 118 -0.79 -1.52 -6.55
N ARG A 119 -1.44 -2.07 -7.59
CA ARG A 119 -2.85 -1.79 -7.91
C ARG A 119 -3.82 -2.23 -6.81
N MET A 120 -3.48 -3.28 -6.08
CA MET A 120 -4.27 -3.77 -4.94
C MET A 120 -3.95 -3.03 -3.62
N SER A 121 -2.90 -2.21 -3.56
CA SER A 121 -2.50 -1.50 -2.35
C SER A 121 -3.55 -0.45 -1.97
N PRO A 122 -4.16 -0.53 -0.77
CA PRO A 122 -5.24 0.35 -0.37
C PRO A 122 -4.72 1.68 0.18
N ALA A 123 -5.62 2.62 0.48
CA ALA A 123 -5.28 3.85 1.19
C ALA A 123 -4.70 3.57 2.58
N ALA A 124 -3.89 4.51 3.11
CA ALA A 124 -3.12 4.35 4.34
C ALA A 124 -3.96 4.01 5.59
N GLU A 125 -5.24 4.36 5.60
CA GLU A 125 -6.17 4.10 6.72
C GLU A 125 -6.50 2.60 6.87
N ARG A 126 -6.36 1.82 5.78
CA ARG A 126 -6.67 0.39 5.74
C ARG A 126 -5.47 -0.47 6.12
N ASP A 127 -5.63 -1.79 6.10
CA ASP A 127 -4.53 -2.73 6.26
C ASP A 127 -3.51 -2.59 5.13
N GLN A 128 -2.21 -2.63 5.47
CA GLN A 128 -1.11 -2.37 4.54
C GLN A 128 -0.32 -3.63 4.16
N THR A 129 -0.88 -4.82 4.40
CA THR A 129 -0.23 -6.10 4.05
C THR A 129 0.07 -6.17 2.55
N THR A 130 -0.87 -5.75 1.70
CA THR A 130 -0.68 -5.72 0.24
C THR A 130 0.35 -4.69 -0.18
N THR A 131 0.39 -3.52 0.47
CA THR A 131 1.41 -2.48 0.24
C THR A 131 2.81 -3.03 0.52
N SER A 132 2.99 -3.74 1.64
CA SER A 132 4.28 -4.36 1.96
C SER A 132 4.69 -5.43 0.95
N LYS A 133 3.74 -6.23 0.45
CA LYS A 133 4.01 -7.20 -0.64
C LYS A 133 4.41 -6.49 -1.94
N ALA A 134 3.78 -5.36 -2.27
CA ALA A 134 4.14 -4.57 -3.45
C ALA A 134 5.59 -4.06 -3.35
N ILE A 135 5.97 -3.47 -2.20
CA ILE A 135 7.34 -2.99 -1.96
C ILE A 135 8.36 -4.13 -2.11
N ILE A 136 8.07 -5.30 -1.54
CA ILE A 136 8.96 -6.46 -1.67
C ILE A 136 9.12 -6.86 -3.14
N ALA A 137 8.02 -7.01 -3.87
CA ALA A 137 8.03 -7.41 -5.27
C ALA A 137 8.75 -6.37 -6.17
N ILE A 138 8.54 -5.08 -5.91
CA ILE A 138 9.23 -3.99 -6.61
C ILE A 138 10.74 -4.05 -6.35
N ASN A 139 11.16 -4.22 -5.10
CA ASN A 139 12.58 -4.30 -4.76
C ASN A 139 13.25 -5.56 -5.34
N GLU A 140 12.53 -6.70 -5.40
CA GLU A 140 12.99 -7.90 -6.10
C GLU A 140 13.22 -7.63 -7.59
N PHE A 141 12.27 -6.93 -8.26
CA PHE A 141 12.39 -6.53 -9.66
C PHE A 141 13.59 -5.63 -9.89
N ILE A 142 13.72 -4.54 -9.12
CA ILE A 142 14.84 -3.57 -9.23
C ILE A 142 16.19 -4.26 -9.04
N SER A 143 16.28 -5.19 -8.07
CA SER A 143 17.52 -5.93 -7.79
C SER A 143 17.89 -6.92 -8.90
N ARG A 144 16.89 -7.54 -9.54
CA ARG A 144 17.10 -8.57 -10.57
C ARG A 144 17.36 -7.97 -11.94
N TYR A 145 16.78 -6.82 -12.25
CA TYR A 145 16.86 -6.18 -13.57
C TYR A 145 17.36 -4.75 -13.48
N PRO A 146 18.59 -4.49 -12.99
CA PRO A 146 19.09 -3.15 -12.74
C PRO A 146 19.23 -2.29 -14.01
N GLU A 147 19.28 -2.92 -15.18
CA GLU A 147 19.38 -2.26 -16.49
C GLU A 147 18.02 -2.14 -17.22
N SER A 148 16.91 -2.51 -16.58
CA SER A 148 15.59 -2.41 -17.18
C SER A 148 15.18 -0.94 -17.39
N ASP A 149 14.54 -0.66 -18.51
CA ASP A 149 13.92 0.65 -18.81
C ASP A 149 12.76 1.02 -17.89
N LYS A 150 12.29 0.06 -17.06
CA LYS A 150 11.21 0.23 -16.08
C LYS A 150 11.69 0.62 -14.69
N ILE A 151 13.01 0.74 -14.46
CA ILE A 151 13.58 0.96 -13.13
C ILE A 151 13.05 2.26 -12.49
N ASP A 152 13.05 3.36 -13.23
CA ASP A 152 12.62 4.64 -12.68
C ASP A 152 11.13 4.63 -12.35
N TYR A 153 10.31 4.00 -13.19
CA TYR A 153 8.89 3.77 -12.89
C TYR A 153 8.69 3.00 -11.58
N PHE A 154 9.40 1.89 -11.39
CA PHE A 154 9.26 1.10 -10.16
C PHE A 154 9.82 1.79 -8.92
N ARG A 155 10.85 2.64 -9.06
CA ARG A 155 11.33 3.50 -7.96
C ARG A 155 10.26 4.49 -7.52
N GLU A 156 9.60 5.17 -8.45
CA GLU A 156 8.49 6.08 -8.14
C GLU A 156 7.34 5.37 -7.41
N LEU A 157 6.96 4.18 -7.85
CA LEU A 157 5.94 3.38 -7.17
C LEU A 157 6.38 2.98 -5.75
N ASN A 158 7.65 2.59 -5.58
CA ASN A 158 8.22 2.24 -4.28
C ASN A 158 8.17 3.41 -3.29
N ASP A 159 8.52 4.62 -3.76
CA ASP A 159 8.49 5.83 -2.96
C ASP A 159 7.05 6.17 -2.54
N GLU A 160 6.09 6.10 -3.46
CA GLU A 160 4.66 6.31 -3.16
C GLU A 160 4.16 5.33 -2.08
N LEU A 161 4.48 4.04 -2.22
CA LEU A 161 4.07 3.02 -1.27
C LEU A 161 4.73 3.21 0.10
N THR A 162 5.99 3.62 0.12
CA THR A 162 6.75 3.95 1.35
C THR A 162 6.11 5.12 2.09
N LEU A 163 5.75 6.19 1.38
CA LEU A 163 5.01 7.32 1.97
C LEU A 163 3.65 6.88 2.54
N ARG A 164 2.99 5.90 1.93
CA ARG A 164 1.74 5.33 2.41
C ARG A 164 1.92 4.59 3.75
N LEU A 165 3.02 3.85 3.91
CA LEU A 165 3.38 3.21 5.18
C LEU A 165 3.74 4.24 6.26
N HIS A 166 4.47 5.31 5.92
CA HIS A 166 4.76 6.42 6.84
C HIS A 166 3.46 7.05 7.35
N LYS A 167 2.53 7.34 6.44
CA LYS A 167 1.20 7.86 6.79
C LYS A 167 0.44 6.91 7.71
N LYS A 168 0.48 5.60 7.43
CA LYS A 168 -0.15 4.59 8.29
C LYS A 168 0.39 4.60 9.71
N ALA A 169 1.72 4.63 9.86
CA ALA A 169 2.37 4.66 11.17
C ALA A 169 1.99 5.92 11.96
N TYR A 170 1.99 7.08 11.29
CA TYR A 170 1.52 8.35 11.87
C TYR A 170 0.06 8.24 12.34
N LEU A 171 -0.87 7.81 11.48
CA LEU A 171 -2.30 7.72 11.80
C LEU A 171 -2.58 6.78 12.98
N ASN A 172 -1.89 5.66 13.04
CA ASN A 172 -2.00 4.71 14.15
C ASN A 172 -1.57 5.35 15.48
N ALA A 173 -0.43 6.05 15.49
CA ALA A 173 0.08 6.72 16.67
C ALA A 173 -0.80 7.93 17.07
N TYR A 174 -1.21 8.74 16.10
CA TYR A 174 -2.09 9.89 16.29
C TYR A 174 -3.46 9.51 16.90
N THR A 175 -3.96 8.31 16.62
CA THR A 175 -5.22 7.83 17.19
C THR A 175 -5.17 7.82 18.72
N TYR A 176 -4.08 7.34 19.34
CA TYR A 176 -3.92 7.35 20.80
C TYR A 176 -3.86 8.78 21.37
N TYR A 177 -3.18 9.67 20.66
CA TYR A 177 -3.13 11.09 21.03
C TYR A 177 -4.53 11.73 21.02
N LYS A 178 -5.27 11.53 19.91
CA LYS A 178 -6.61 12.10 19.70
C LYS A 178 -7.62 11.67 20.78
N ILE A 179 -7.51 10.43 21.28
CA ILE A 179 -8.39 9.92 22.34
C ILE A 179 -7.86 10.19 23.76
N GLY A 180 -6.81 11.02 23.91
CA GLY A 180 -6.24 11.42 25.21
C GLY A 180 -5.47 10.34 25.96
N ARG A 181 -5.07 9.25 25.28
CA ARG A 181 -4.27 8.16 25.85
C ARG A 181 -2.75 8.49 25.74
N TYR A 182 -2.33 9.61 26.34
CA TYR A 182 -1.02 10.21 26.16
C TYR A 182 0.15 9.26 26.44
N LYS A 183 0.08 8.40 27.49
CA LYS A 183 1.10 7.39 27.75
C LYS A 183 1.25 6.41 26.58
N SER A 184 0.16 5.93 26.02
CA SER A 184 0.17 5.03 24.87
C SER A 184 0.56 5.78 23.59
N ALA A 185 0.16 7.05 23.44
CA ALA A 185 0.54 7.89 22.33
C ALA A 185 2.05 8.07 22.24
N ILE A 186 2.73 8.40 23.36
CA ILE A 186 4.20 8.54 23.40
C ILE A 186 4.89 7.27 22.90
N VAL A 187 4.43 6.09 23.35
CA VAL A 187 5.01 4.80 22.93
C VAL A 187 4.80 4.58 21.43
N ALA A 188 3.57 4.81 20.94
CA ALA A 188 3.23 4.61 19.53
C ALA A 188 3.96 5.59 18.60
N LEU A 189 4.06 6.87 19.00
CA LEU A 189 4.77 7.93 18.27
C LEU A 189 6.28 7.63 18.17
N ARG A 190 6.90 7.23 19.29
CA ARG A 190 8.32 6.81 19.30
C ARG A 190 8.55 5.57 18.43
N ASN A 191 7.63 4.61 18.46
CA ASN A 191 7.71 3.43 17.59
C ASN A 191 7.62 3.82 16.11
N ALA A 192 6.72 4.76 15.74
CA ALA A 192 6.61 5.26 14.37
C ALA A 192 7.93 5.92 13.90
N LEU A 193 8.55 6.77 14.72
CA LEU A 193 9.85 7.39 14.44
C LEU A 193 10.97 6.36 14.29
N ARG A 194 10.99 5.33 15.13
CA ARG A 194 12.00 4.27 15.07
C ARG A 194 11.85 3.41 13.82
N THR A 195 10.61 3.12 13.41
CA THR A 195 10.33 2.28 12.24
C THR A 195 10.60 3.02 10.93
N TYR A 196 10.31 4.32 10.91
CA TYR A 196 10.46 5.18 9.73
C TYR A 196 11.16 6.49 10.09
N PRO A 197 12.50 6.47 10.32
CA PRO A 197 13.25 7.65 10.75
C PRO A 197 13.20 8.78 9.73
N GLU A 198 13.14 8.47 8.42
CA GLU A 198 13.05 9.42 7.30
C GLU A 198 11.62 9.83 6.94
N SER A 199 10.66 9.61 7.85
CA SER A 199 9.26 9.90 7.59
C SER A 199 9.01 11.41 7.39
N ASN A 200 8.22 11.77 6.38
CA ASN A 200 7.72 13.13 6.16
C ASN A 200 6.83 13.63 7.34
N TYR A 201 6.43 12.74 8.24
CA TYR A 201 5.70 13.05 9.47
C TYR A 201 6.61 13.23 10.68
N ARG A 202 7.94 13.23 10.51
CA ARG A 202 8.91 13.23 11.62
C ARG A 202 8.73 14.44 12.54
N GLU A 203 8.65 15.65 11.98
CA GLU A 203 8.40 16.87 12.74
C GLU A 203 7.11 16.79 13.57
N GLU A 204 6.02 16.38 12.93
CA GLU A 204 4.72 16.26 13.59
C GLU A 204 4.72 15.17 14.68
N LEU A 205 5.35 14.02 14.42
CA LEU A 205 5.49 12.94 15.40
C LEU A 205 6.27 13.40 16.64
N MET A 206 7.37 14.14 16.45
CA MET A 206 8.18 14.67 17.54
C MET A 206 7.43 15.75 18.32
N PHE A 207 6.74 16.66 17.66
CA PHE A 207 5.86 17.63 18.32
C PHE A 207 4.79 16.95 19.20
N LEU A 208 4.10 15.94 18.62
CA LEU A 208 3.08 15.19 19.36
C LEU A 208 3.63 14.43 20.56
N ILE A 209 4.90 14.02 20.54
CA ILE A 209 5.57 13.44 21.71
C ILE A 209 5.75 14.50 22.81
N VAL A 210 6.19 15.70 22.44
CA VAL A 210 6.35 16.81 23.40
C VAL A 210 4.99 17.13 24.04
N ASP A 211 3.97 17.38 23.24
CA ASP A 211 2.62 17.73 23.72
C ASP A 211 1.99 16.58 24.53
N SER A 212 2.19 15.32 24.13
CA SER A 212 1.72 14.16 24.90
C SER A 212 2.42 14.05 26.26
N ASN A 213 3.72 14.29 26.33
CA ASN A 213 4.47 14.32 27.61
C ASN A 213 4.00 15.47 28.50
N TYR A 214 3.79 16.66 27.93
CA TYR A 214 3.27 17.83 28.66
C TYR A 214 1.88 17.55 29.24
N ARG A 215 0.93 17.06 28.43
CA ARG A 215 -0.43 16.71 28.88
C ARG A 215 -0.42 15.58 29.90
N LEU A 216 0.46 14.59 29.72
CA LEU A 216 0.64 13.51 30.68
C LEU A 216 1.17 14.02 32.02
N ALA A 217 2.13 14.96 32.02
CA ALA A 217 2.67 15.57 33.20
C ALA A 217 1.61 16.42 33.95
N SER A 218 0.97 17.34 33.24
CA SER A 218 -0.01 18.27 33.82
C SER A 218 -1.24 17.55 34.42
N ASN A 219 -1.64 16.42 33.88
CA ASN A 219 -2.77 15.62 34.36
C ASN A 219 -2.37 14.49 35.35
N SER A 220 -1.16 14.55 35.91
CA SER A 220 -0.65 13.53 36.81
C SER A 220 -0.78 13.93 38.27
N VAL A 221 -0.77 12.94 39.16
CA VAL A 221 -0.59 13.17 40.61
C VAL A 221 0.78 13.77 40.89
N ALA A 222 0.88 14.62 41.89
CA ALA A 222 2.09 15.39 42.22
C ALA A 222 3.36 14.53 42.29
N SER A 223 3.28 13.35 42.92
CA SER A 223 4.41 12.39 43.04
C SER A 223 4.99 11.88 41.73
N LYS A 224 4.33 12.10 40.58
CA LYS A 224 4.76 11.69 39.22
C LYS A 224 5.00 12.86 38.28
N GLN A 225 4.64 14.08 38.68
CA GLN A 225 4.73 15.24 37.79
C GLN A 225 6.16 15.62 37.48
N THR A 226 7.03 15.61 38.48
CA THR A 226 8.47 15.95 38.34
C THR A 226 9.14 15.12 37.24
N ASP A 227 9.09 13.80 37.34
CA ASP A 227 9.72 12.90 36.37
C ASP A 227 9.12 13.11 34.94
N ARG A 228 7.81 13.36 34.87
CA ARG A 228 7.11 13.54 33.60
C ARG A 228 7.42 14.87 32.93
N TYR A 229 7.58 15.96 33.73
CA TYR A 229 8.04 17.23 33.18
C TYR A 229 9.49 17.17 32.72
N LEU A 230 10.37 16.44 33.43
CA LEU A 230 11.75 16.20 32.97
C LEU A 230 11.76 15.45 31.63
N ALA A 231 10.97 14.38 31.50
CA ALA A 231 10.84 13.65 30.22
C ALA A 231 10.24 14.50 29.09
N MET A 232 9.35 15.45 29.41
CA MET A 232 8.84 16.43 28.45
C MET A 232 9.94 17.39 28.00
N LEU A 233 10.72 17.94 28.92
CA LEU A 233 11.82 18.86 28.60
C LEU A 233 12.87 18.20 27.70
N ASP A 234 13.23 16.94 27.97
CA ASP A 234 14.14 16.16 27.12
C ASP A 234 13.61 16.02 25.69
N SER A 235 12.32 15.68 25.54
CA SER A 235 11.67 15.60 24.22
C SER A 235 11.58 16.97 23.54
N ALA A 236 11.36 18.04 24.28
CA ALA A 236 11.25 19.40 23.75
C ALA A 236 12.61 19.95 23.29
N LEU A 237 13.68 19.65 24.02
CA LEU A 237 15.06 20.00 23.61
C LEU A 237 15.41 19.30 22.30
N SER A 238 15.18 17.98 22.21
CA SER A 238 15.43 17.22 20.99
C SER A 238 14.61 17.76 19.79
N PHE A 239 13.37 18.16 20.03
CA PHE A 239 12.54 18.79 18.99
C PHE A 239 13.12 20.13 18.54
N GLY A 240 13.51 20.99 19.48
CA GLY A 240 14.06 22.31 19.18
C GLY A 240 15.41 22.27 18.47
N GLU A 241 16.25 21.28 18.79
CA GLU A 241 17.53 21.04 18.10
C GLU A 241 17.34 20.61 16.65
N GLU A 242 16.37 19.71 16.40
CA GLU A 242 16.13 19.18 15.06
C GLU A 242 15.28 20.10 14.19
N PHE A 243 14.31 20.82 14.78
CA PHE A 243 13.36 21.68 14.08
C PHE A 243 13.27 23.11 14.65
N PRO A 244 14.38 23.88 14.62
CA PRO A 244 14.43 25.22 15.26
C PRO A 244 13.47 26.23 14.59
N GLU A 245 13.13 26.02 13.30
CA GLU A 245 12.22 26.90 12.56
C GLU A 245 10.79 26.34 12.42
N SER A 246 10.48 25.29 13.19
CA SER A 246 9.14 24.68 13.18
C SER A 246 8.04 25.69 13.50
N LYS A 247 6.90 25.55 12.82
CA LYS A 247 5.66 26.27 13.19
C LYS A 247 5.24 26.01 14.64
N HIS A 248 5.66 24.90 15.24
CA HIS A 248 5.33 24.47 16.60
C HIS A 248 6.31 25.00 17.65
N ILE A 249 7.42 25.62 17.27
CA ILE A 249 8.51 25.99 18.20
C ILE A 249 8.03 26.95 19.29
N LYS A 250 7.14 27.88 18.99
CA LYS A 250 6.58 28.82 19.98
C LYS A 250 5.75 28.10 21.06
N GLU A 251 4.99 27.09 20.66
CA GLU A 251 4.18 26.29 21.55
C GLU A 251 5.04 25.39 22.43
N VAL A 252 6.06 24.76 21.83
CA VAL A 252 7.06 23.96 22.55
C VAL A 252 7.76 24.78 23.61
N ASN A 253 8.24 25.98 23.27
CA ASN A 253 8.90 26.88 24.22
C ASN A 253 7.96 27.29 25.36
N ARG A 254 6.68 27.59 25.09
CA ARG A 254 5.70 27.85 26.16
C ARG A 254 5.55 26.68 27.12
N MET A 255 5.43 25.47 26.61
CA MET A 255 5.36 24.24 27.40
C MET A 255 6.62 24.03 28.25
N MET A 256 7.80 24.32 27.67
CA MET A 256 9.07 24.26 28.41
C MET A 256 9.12 25.25 29.56
N ASP A 257 8.69 26.49 29.37
CA ASP A 257 8.68 27.51 30.41
C ASP A 257 7.71 27.15 31.56
N GLU A 258 6.56 26.58 31.23
CA GLU A 258 5.60 26.11 32.24
C GLU A 258 6.16 24.93 33.02
N ALA A 259 6.83 23.98 32.37
CA ALA A 259 7.49 22.86 33.02
C ALA A 259 8.61 23.32 33.96
N ARG A 260 9.46 24.25 33.52
CA ARG A 260 10.55 24.81 34.38
C ARG A 260 9.97 25.51 35.59
N LYS A 261 8.94 26.35 35.42
CA LYS A 261 8.26 27.00 36.54
C LYS A 261 7.70 26.01 37.57
N TYR A 262 7.16 24.89 37.10
CA TYR A 262 6.68 23.83 37.99
C TYR A 262 7.85 23.19 38.78
N LEU A 263 8.91 22.80 38.10
CA LEU A 263 10.07 22.15 38.70
C LEU A 263 10.77 23.05 39.75
N ASP A 264 10.88 24.35 39.46
CA ASP A 264 11.45 25.33 40.39
C ASP A 264 10.61 25.48 41.69
N ARG A 265 9.28 25.42 41.55
CA ARG A 265 8.36 25.46 42.70
C ARG A 265 8.45 24.16 43.52
N SER A 266 8.49 23.02 42.86
CA SER A 266 8.61 21.71 43.55
C SER A 266 9.86 21.61 44.36
N LYS A 267 11.01 22.04 43.82
CA LYS A 267 12.29 22.10 44.56
C LYS A 267 12.22 22.94 45.83
N LYS A 268 11.70 24.17 45.73
CA LYS A 268 11.54 25.07 46.87
C LYS A 268 10.65 24.49 47.97
N THR A 269 9.64 23.72 47.60
CA THR A 269 8.75 23.07 48.57
C THR A 269 9.42 21.88 49.25
N GLU A 270 10.28 21.11 48.55
CA GLU A 270 11.07 20.06 49.13
C GLU A 270 12.12 20.61 50.11
N ASP A 271 12.83 21.65 49.74
CA ASP A 271 13.86 22.30 50.58
C ASP A 271 13.24 22.83 51.88
N ASN A 272 12.06 23.49 51.83
CA ASN A 272 11.34 24.02 53.01
C ASN A 272 10.76 22.92 53.93
N ASN A 273 10.60 21.70 53.46
CA ASN A 273 10.10 20.58 54.28
C ASN A 273 11.23 19.76 54.95
N ILE A 274 12.49 20.07 54.67
CA ILE A 274 13.67 19.43 55.24
C ILE A 274 14.29 20.27 56.39
N GLU A 275 13.94 21.57 56.45
CA GLU A 275 14.24 22.46 57.59
C GLU A 275 13.18 22.32 58.70
#